data_63dbcee117d54fd24044ec76161110bd
#
_entry.id   63dbcee117d54fd24044ec76161110bd
#
_cell.length_a   1.000
_cell.length_b   1.000
_cell.length_c   1.000
_cell.angle_alpha   90.00
_cell.angle_beta   90.00
_cell.angle_gamma   90.00
#
_symmetry.space_group_name_H-M   'P 1'
#
loop_
_entity.id
_entity.type
_entity.pdbx_description
1 polymer ?
#
loop_
_entity_poly.entity_id
_entity_poly.type
_entity_poly.pdbx_seq_one_letter_code
_entity_poly.pdbx_strand_id
1 'polypeptide(L)'
;MHTGARELSGPLLFPGSPVLGLGAWGIGGAGWGAPAEEPERLDAIAQARERGIVWFDTAPTYGDGESERLLGLALGPHRAKIRIATKVGPRDDPRRSLEQSLQRLGTDYVDLVQLHEIAEGWEARLETLHRLQQAGTARAIGVCNASHVELSRALRVAPIAAYQGPYNLFDRDVEERVLPLCRDHGLAFLAYRPLASGLLGGGFSELQRFSDEDHRTKLYWFRGAEFARRSVVIAKLTELAAGLRLSLPALALRWLLSRAGVTIVLAGARRAAHVADNLTALDAPLDDATAADIDAAMRSAFQLPAATSAAATEARSWGPRERFIVEHLDGRATPEAIAAAWTDRGEQPMVAAQVKVFADQLLASGLAQ
;
A
#
# COMPACT_ATOMS: atom_id res chain seq x y z
N MET A 1 32.64 -11.14 9.37
CA MET A 1 31.74 -12.29 9.50
C MET A 1 30.57 -12.03 8.57
N HIS A 2 30.49 -12.76 7.46
CA HIS A 2 29.43 -12.58 6.46
C HIS A 2 28.13 -13.08 7.07
N THR A 3 27.21 -12.17 7.35
CA THR A 3 25.80 -12.51 7.54
C THR A 3 25.25 -12.83 6.15
N GLY A 4 25.17 -14.12 5.84
CA GLY A 4 24.59 -14.60 4.60
C GLY A 4 23.13 -14.13 4.50
N ALA A 5 22.87 -13.20 3.60
CA ALA A 5 21.56 -12.99 3.07
C ALA A 5 21.12 -14.33 2.45
N ARG A 6 20.14 -15.00 3.06
CA ARG A 6 19.44 -16.10 2.42
C ARG A 6 18.92 -15.57 1.10
N GLU A 7 19.45 -16.05 -0.01
CA GLU A 7 18.84 -15.82 -1.32
C GLU A 7 17.36 -16.25 -1.21
N LEU A 8 16.47 -15.28 -1.32
CA LEU A 8 15.04 -15.52 -1.37
C LEU A 8 14.76 -16.24 -2.70
N SER A 9 14.84 -17.55 -2.69
CA SER A 9 14.54 -18.42 -3.82
C SER A 9 13.05 -18.74 -3.81
N GLY A 10 12.25 -17.93 -4.49
CA GLY A 10 10.82 -18.17 -4.62
C GLY A 10 10.27 -17.73 -5.99
N PRO A 11 9.11 -18.23 -6.42
CA PRO A 11 8.53 -17.96 -7.73
C PRO A 11 8.19 -16.49 -8.00
N LEU A 12 8.24 -15.64 -6.98
CA LEU A 12 7.93 -14.21 -7.06
C LEU A 12 9.17 -13.32 -7.21
N LEU A 13 10.37 -13.85 -7.04
CA LEU A 13 11.58 -13.04 -6.99
C LEU A 13 12.29 -13.01 -8.33
N PHE A 14 12.63 -11.81 -8.73
CA PHE A 14 13.57 -11.55 -9.80
C PHE A 14 14.94 -11.20 -9.21
N PRO A 15 16.03 -11.56 -9.88
CA PRO A 15 17.34 -11.00 -9.54
C PRO A 15 17.25 -9.47 -9.60
N GLY A 16 17.62 -8.77 -8.52
CA GLY A 16 17.61 -7.32 -8.45
C GLY A 16 16.47 -6.68 -7.67
N SER A 17 15.75 -7.46 -6.81
CA SER A 17 14.84 -6.83 -5.82
C SER A 17 15.59 -5.84 -4.90
N PRO A 18 14.96 -4.72 -4.49
CA PRO A 18 13.56 -4.34 -4.74
C PRO A 18 13.31 -3.83 -6.16
N VAL A 19 12.08 -4.03 -6.66
CA VAL A 19 11.66 -3.62 -8.01
C VAL A 19 10.47 -2.67 -7.96
N LEU A 20 10.37 -1.83 -8.99
CA LEU A 20 9.18 -1.02 -9.23
C LEU A 20 8.16 -1.84 -10.03
N GLY A 21 6.92 -1.91 -9.55
CA GLY A 21 5.78 -2.51 -10.22
C GLY A 21 4.72 -1.47 -10.58
N LEU A 22 3.85 -1.78 -11.53
CA LEU A 22 2.69 -0.97 -11.85
C LEU A 22 1.50 -1.40 -10.97
N GLY A 23 1.02 -0.48 -10.11
CA GLY A 23 -0.25 -0.61 -9.41
C GLY A 23 -1.40 -0.15 -10.31
N ALA A 24 -2.26 -1.05 -10.73
CA ALA A 24 -3.25 -0.79 -11.77
C ALA A 24 -4.63 -0.35 -11.24
N TRP A 25 -4.76 0.06 -9.98
CA TRP A 25 -6.03 0.60 -9.49
C TRP A 25 -6.50 1.80 -10.32
N GLY A 26 -5.62 2.78 -10.56
CA GLY A 26 -5.95 3.94 -11.39
C GLY A 26 -6.21 3.61 -12.87
N ILE A 27 -5.71 2.48 -13.36
CA ILE A 27 -6.00 1.94 -14.70
C ILE A 27 -7.47 1.52 -14.82
N GLY A 28 -8.06 0.98 -13.77
CA GLY A 28 -9.49 0.66 -13.71
C GLY A 28 -10.41 1.87 -13.82
N GLY A 29 -9.90 3.08 -13.58
CA GLY A 29 -10.59 4.35 -13.79
C GLY A 29 -11.47 4.79 -12.63
N ALA A 30 -12.16 3.91 -11.93
CA ALA A 30 -13.06 4.27 -10.84
C ALA A 30 -12.32 4.77 -9.58
N GLY A 31 -12.90 5.76 -8.90
CA GLY A 31 -12.42 6.26 -7.61
C GLY A 31 -11.23 7.23 -7.67
N TRP A 32 -10.84 7.71 -8.84
CA TRP A 32 -9.70 8.61 -9.05
C TRP A 32 -10.06 9.91 -9.79
N GLY A 33 -11.31 10.38 -9.65
CA GLY A 33 -11.84 11.49 -10.43
C GLY A 33 -12.08 11.08 -11.89
N ALA A 34 -12.05 12.04 -12.82
CA ALA A 34 -12.23 11.73 -14.24
C ALA A 34 -11.19 10.70 -14.71
N PRO A 35 -11.62 9.55 -15.24
CA PRO A 35 -10.71 8.54 -15.76
C PRO A 35 -9.93 9.10 -16.95
N ALA A 36 -8.69 8.63 -17.14
CA ALA A 36 -8.01 8.79 -18.41
C ALA A 36 -8.75 7.96 -19.48
N GLU A 37 -8.69 8.40 -20.73
CA GLU A 37 -9.28 7.65 -21.84
C GLU A 37 -8.63 6.26 -21.98
N GLU A 38 -9.40 5.28 -22.49
CA GLU A 38 -8.89 3.91 -22.63
C GLU A 38 -7.56 3.85 -23.41
N PRO A 39 -7.37 4.55 -24.55
CA PRO A 39 -6.09 4.55 -25.26
C PRO A 39 -4.92 5.06 -24.41
N GLU A 40 -5.13 6.08 -23.56
CA GLU A 40 -4.08 6.60 -22.66
C GLU A 40 -3.70 5.57 -21.59
N ARG A 41 -4.68 4.84 -21.06
CA ARG A 41 -4.48 3.78 -20.07
C ARG A 41 -3.73 2.60 -20.66
N LEU A 42 -4.08 2.18 -21.87
CA LEU A 42 -3.38 1.12 -22.61
C LEU A 42 -1.94 1.53 -22.95
N ASP A 43 -1.73 2.78 -23.37
CA ASP A 43 -0.37 3.31 -23.60
C ASP A 43 0.46 3.31 -22.31
N ALA A 44 -0.12 3.69 -21.17
CA ALA A 44 0.57 3.64 -19.87
C ALA A 44 1.04 2.21 -19.53
N ILE A 45 0.21 1.19 -19.76
CA ILE A 45 0.57 -0.21 -19.52
C ILE A 45 1.68 -0.65 -20.49
N ALA A 46 1.55 -0.31 -21.79
CA ALA A 46 2.53 -0.65 -22.80
C ALA A 46 3.89 0.00 -22.50
N GLN A 47 3.92 1.31 -22.19
CA GLN A 47 5.12 2.03 -21.80
C GLN A 47 5.77 1.47 -20.52
N ALA A 48 4.97 1.07 -19.53
CA ALA A 48 5.50 0.43 -18.33
C ALA A 48 6.27 -0.85 -18.70
N ARG A 49 5.68 -1.73 -19.50
CA ARG A 49 6.31 -2.97 -19.97
C ARG A 49 7.56 -2.69 -20.84
N GLU A 50 7.46 -1.78 -21.81
CA GLU A 50 8.55 -1.46 -22.74
C GLU A 50 9.77 -0.89 -22.02
N ARG A 51 9.54 -0.16 -20.93
CA ARG A 51 10.59 0.41 -20.09
C ARG A 51 11.06 -0.53 -18.96
N GLY A 52 10.68 -1.82 -19.00
CA GLY A 52 11.22 -2.85 -18.14
C GLY A 52 10.43 -3.14 -16.87
N ILE A 53 9.25 -2.55 -16.65
CA ILE A 53 8.37 -2.99 -15.59
C ILE A 53 7.83 -4.38 -15.96
N VAL A 54 8.09 -5.34 -15.08
CA VAL A 54 7.67 -6.73 -15.25
C VAL A 54 6.57 -7.14 -14.29
N TRP A 55 6.32 -6.37 -13.24
CA TRP A 55 5.33 -6.64 -12.20
C TRP A 55 4.11 -5.74 -12.35
N PHE A 56 2.91 -6.35 -12.44
CA PHE A 56 1.62 -5.67 -12.60
C PHE A 56 0.65 -6.17 -11.53
N ASP A 57 0.13 -5.25 -10.70
CA ASP A 57 -0.81 -5.57 -9.62
C ASP A 57 -2.19 -5.02 -9.93
N THR A 58 -3.20 -5.88 -9.86
CA THR A 58 -4.61 -5.55 -10.11
C THR A 58 -5.54 -6.20 -9.09
N ALA A 59 -6.85 -6.03 -9.27
CA ALA A 59 -7.91 -6.70 -8.50
C ALA A 59 -9.24 -6.68 -9.27
N PRO A 60 -10.17 -7.61 -9.00
CA PRO A 60 -11.53 -7.60 -9.56
C PRO A 60 -12.30 -6.32 -9.27
N THR A 61 -12.05 -5.71 -8.10
CA THR A 61 -12.71 -4.48 -7.64
C THR A 61 -12.18 -3.21 -8.32
N TYR A 62 -11.10 -3.29 -9.09
CA TYR A 62 -10.52 -2.13 -9.76
C TYR A 62 -11.28 -1.80 -11.04
N GLY A 63 -12.24 -0.86 -10.92
CA GLY A 63 -13.15 -0.51 -12.01
C GLY A 63 -14.05 -1.66 -12.42
N ASP A 64 -14.50 -2.49 -11.46
CA ASP A 64 -15.34 -3.66 -11.69
C ASP A 64 -14.78 -4.62 -12.75
N GLY A 65 -13.50 -4.94 -12.62
CA GLY A 65 -12.76 -5.83 -13.51
C GLY A 65 -12.13 -5.15 -14.74
N GLU A 66 -12.37 -3.86 -14.94
CA GLU A 66 -11.82 -3.10 -16.08
C GLU A 66 -10.29 -3.08 -16.07
N SER A 67 -9.68 -2.96 -14.89
CA SER A 67 -8.22 -3.03 -14.74
C SER A 67 -7.66 -4.36 -15.23
N GLU A 68 -8.30 -5.49 -14.88
CA GLU A 68 -7.89 -6.81 -15.33
C GLU A 68 -8.06 -6.95 -16.85
N ARG A 69 -9.18 -6.46 -17.41
CA ARG A 69 -9.44 -6.47 -18.86
C ARG A 69 -8.35 -5.73 -19.64
N LEU A 70 -8.01 -4.51 -19.21
CA LEU A 70 -7.00 -3.69 -19.89
C LEU A 70 -5.60 -4.29 -19.78
N LEU A 71 -5.25 -4.86 -18.62
CA LEU A 71 -3.98 -5.58 -18.45
C LEU A 71 -3.94 -6.81 -19.37
N GLY A 72 -5.02 -7.59 -19.46
CA GLY A 72 -5.12 -8.74 -20.35
C GLY A 72 -4.93 -8.34 -21.81
N LEU A 73 -5.59 -7.28 -22.25
CA LEU A 73 -5.50 -6.75 -23.62
C LEU A 73 -4.07 -6.29 -23.96
N ALA A 74 -3.43 -5.51 -23.08
CA ALA A 74 -2.12 -4.93 -23.34
C ALA A 74 -0.95 -5.92 -23.15
N LEU A 75 -1.10 -6.88 -22.24
CA LEU A 75 0.01 -7.75 -21.80
C LEU A 75 -0.11 -9.20 -22.27
N GLY A 76 -1.27 -9.63 -22.78
CA GLY A 76 -1.51 -11.01 -23.22
C GLY A 76 -0.39 -11.56 -24.10
N PRO A 77 0.04 -10.85 -25.17
CA PRO A 77 1.13 -11.30 -26.05
C PRO A 77 2.49 -11.46 -25.36
N HIS A 78 2.63 -10.90 -24.14
CA HIS A 78 3.88 -10.87 -23.38
C HIS A 78 3.80 -11.66 -22.07
N ARG A 79 2.70 -12.41 -21.85
CA ARG A 79 2.36 -13.07 -20.58
C ARG A 79 3.51 -13.83 -19.92
N ALA A 80 4.32 -14.54 -20.70
CA ALA A 80 5.43 -15.33 -20.19
C ALA A 80 6.61 -14.48 -19.61
N LYS A 81 6.69 -13.21 -20.00
CA LYS A 81 7.78 -12.30 -19.61
C LYS A 81 7.41 -11.35 -18.46
N ILE A 82 6.17 -11.40 -18.00
CA ILE A 82 5.64 -10.51 -16.97
C ILE A 82 5.12 -11.31 -15.78
N ARG A 83 4.84 -10.60 -14.69
CA ARG A 83 4.19 -11.12 -13.49
C ARG A 83 2.92 -10.34 -13.23
N ILE A 84 1.82 -11.07 -13.03
CA ILE A 84 0.52 -10.50 -12.69
C ILE A 84 0.11 -10.96 -11.30
N ALA A 85 -0.19 -9.99 -10.44
CA ALA A 85 -0.87 -10.20 -9.17
C ALA A 85 -2.32 -9.75 -9.27
N THR A 86 -3.25 -10.58 -8.79
CA THR A 86 -4.64 -10.20 -8.59
C THR A 86 -5.11 -10.59 -7.19
N LYS A 87 -6.36 -10.30 -6.87
CA LYS A 87 -6.87 -10.45 -5.51
C LYS A 87 -8.25 -11.12 -5.50
N VAL A 88 -8.63 -11.61 -4.33
CA VAL A 88 -9.99 -12.11 -4.05
C VAL A 88 -10.60 -11.24 -2.96
N GLY A 89 -11.77 -10.70 -3.19
CA GLY A 89 -12.48 -9.84 -2.26
C GLY A 89 -12.90 -10.57 -0.96
N PRO A 90 -13.23 -9.82 0.10
CA PRO A 90 -13.46 -10.38 1.44
C PRO A 90 -14.71 -11.26 1.55
N ARG A 91 -15.64 -11.18 0.59
CA ARG A 91 -16.89 -11.94 0.57
C ARG A 91 -17.03 -12.85 -0.64
N ASP A 92 -16.03 -12.88 -1.52
CA ASP A 92 -16.08 -13.64 -2.76
C ASP A 92 -15.73 -15.11 -2.53
N ASP A 93 -16.32 -16.01 -3.29
CA ASP A 93 -15.83 -17.37 -3.43
C ASP A 93 -14.49 -17.35 -4.18
N PRO A 94 -13.38 -17.83 -3.58
CA PRO A 94 -12.06 -17.67 -4.17
C PRO A 94 -11.89 -18.35 -5.53
N ARG A 95 -12.53 -19.52 -5.73
CA ARG A 95 -12.45 -20.26 -7.00
C ARG A 95 -13.12 -19.47 -8.11
N ARG A 96 -14.38 -19.08 -7.89
CA ARG A 96 -15.16 -18.33 -8.88
C ARG A 96 -14.54 -16.98 -9.17
N SER A 97 -14.07 -16.28 -8.15
CA SER A 97 -13.43 -14.96 -8.29
C SER A 97 -12.16 -15.05 -9.14
N LEU A 98 -11.29 -16.04 -8.87
CA LEU A 98 -10.07 -16.24 -9.66
C LEU A 98 -10.38 -16.66 -11.09
N GLU A 99 -11.34 -17.57 -11.31
CA GLU A 99 -11.77 -17.98 -12.66
C GLU A 99 -12.23 -16.76 -13.50
N GLN A 100 -13.03 -15.88 -12.92
CA GLN A 100 -13.45 -14.64 -13.58
C GLN A 100 -12.29 -13.68 -13.85
N SER A 101 -11.33 -13.58 -12.92
CA SER A 101 -10.12 -12.79 -13.14
C SER A 101 -9.27 -13.32 -14.28
N LEU A 102 -9.09 -14.64 -14.36
CA LEU A 102 -8.36 -15.29 -15.45
C LEU A 102 -9.03 -15.05 -16.81
N GLN A 103 -10.38 -15.10 -16.87
CA GLN A 103 -11.13 -14.77 -18.08
C GLN A 103 -10.88 -13.32 -18.53
N ARG A 104 -10.97 -12.34 -17.60
CA ARG A 104 -10.71 -10.92 -17.93
C ARG A 104 -9.27 -10.67 -18.34
N LEU A 105 -8.31 -11.33 -17.69
CA LEU A 105 -6.88 -11.24 -17.99
C LEU A 105 -6.48 -12.01 -19.28
N GLY A 106 -7.34 -12.88 -19.79
CA GLY A 106 -7.05 -13.71 -20.98
C GLY A 106 -5.87 -14.66 -20.77
N THR A 107 -5.76 -15.27 -19.59
CA THR A 107 -4.67 -16.18 -19.21
C THR A 107 -5.20 -17.35 -18.37
N ASP A 108 -4.47 -18.43 -18.31
CA ASP A 108 -4.81 -19.64 -17.55
C ASP A 108 -4.17 -19.65 -16.13
N TYR A 109 -3.30 -18.70 -15.84
CA TYR A 109 -2.67 -18.56 -14.51
C TYR A 109 -2.35 -17.11 -14.15
N VAL A 110 -2.21 -16.86 -12.85
CA VAL A 110 -1.60 -15.65 -12.31
C VAL A 110 -0.33 -16.00 -11.52
N ASP A 111 0.59 -15.04 -11.40
CA ASP A 111 1.83 -15.26 -10.64
C ASP A 111 1.59 -15.15 -9.14
N LEU A 112 0.64 -14.30 -8.72
CA LEU A 112 0.24 -14.15 -7.32
C LEU A 112 -1.28 -13.91 -7.23
N VAL A 113 -1.97 -14.67 -6.36
CA VAL A 113 -3.33 -14.34 -5.94
C VAL A 113 -3.36 -14.09 -4.43
N GLN A 114 -4.06 -13.05 -4.00
CA GLN A 114 -4.05 -12.60 -2.61
C GLN A 114 -5.46 -12.47 -2.05
N LEU A 115 -5.65 -12.78 -0.77
CA LEU A 115 -6.82 -12.25 -0.07
C LEU A 115 -6.70 -10.74 0.01
N HIS A 116 -7.66 -9.99 -0.55
CA HIS A 116 -7.61 -8.53 -0.61
C HIS A 116 -7.69 -7.90 0.79
N GLU A 117 -8.46 -8.53 1.67
CA GLU A 117 -8.65 -8.12 3.06
C GLU A 117 -8.89 -9.34 3.94
N ILE A 118 -8.57 -9.19 5.22
CA ILE A 118 -8.87 -10.18 6.25
C ILE A 118 -10.28 -9.89 6.78
N ALA A 119 -11.20 -10.84 6.57
CA ALA A 119 -12.59 -10.77 7.02
C ALA A 119 -13.02 -12.13 7.58
N GLU A 120 -14.18 -12.22 8.19
CA GLU A 120 -14.68 -13.47 8.74
C GLU A 120 -14.54 -14.65 7.78
N GLY A 121 -14.04 -15.79 8.27
CA GLY A 121 -13.81 -16.99 7.46
C GLY A 121 -12.62 -16.93 6.50
N TRP A 122 -11.71 -15.99 6.67
CA TRP A 122 -10.57 -15.80 5.81
C TRP A 122 -9.61 -17.01 5.77
N GLU A 123 -9.50 -17.77 6.87
CA GLU A 123 -8.64 -18.95 6.92
C GLU A 123 -9.07 -20.00 5.87
N ALA A 124 -10.37 -20.35 5.83
CA ALA A 124 -10.90 -21.32 4.86
C ALA A 124 -10.75 -20.82 3.41
N ARG A 125 -10.81 -19.50 3.20
CA ARG A 125 -10.56 -18.89 1.89
C ARG A 125 -9.08 -18.95 1.52
N LEU A 126 -8.16 -18.74 2.47
CA LEU A 126 -6.73 -18.88 2.26
C LEU A 126 -6.35 -20.34 1.92
N GLU A 127 -6.95 -21.31 2.61
CA GLU A 127 -6.81 -22.74 2.26
C GLU A 127 -7.33 -23.03 0.83
N THR A 128 -8.40 -22.36 0.42
CA THR A 128 -8.91 -22.48 -0.96
C THR A 128 -7.93 -21.91 -1.97
N LEU A 129 -7.32 -20.75 -1.70
CA LEU A 129 -6.24 -20.20 -2.52
C LEU A 129 -5.05 -21.17 -2.60
N HIS A 130 -4.70 -21.83 -1.51
CA HIS A 130 -3.63 -22.84 -1.53
C HIS A 130 -3.98 -24.03 -2.42
N ARG A 131 -5.22 -24.53 -2.41
CA ARG A 131 -5.67 -25.58 -3.35
C ARG A 131 -5.60 -25.12 -4.82
N LEU A 132 -5.94 -23.85 -5.10
CA LEU A 132 -5.82 -23.26 -6.44
C LEU A 132 -4.36 -23.13 -6.88
N GLN A 133 -3.47 -22.82 -5.95
CA GLN A 133 -2.01 -22.83 -6.20
C GLN A 133 -1.54 -24.24 -6.57
N GLN A 134 -1.96 -25.25 -5.80
CA GLN A 134 -1.61 -26.66 -6.09
C GLN A 134 -2.15 -27.14 -7.45
N ALA A 135 -3.30 -26.59 -7.88
CA ALA A 135 -3.88 -26.85 -9.19
C ALA A 135 -3.18 -26.10 -10.35
N GLY A 136 -2.25 -25.18 -10.04
CA GLY A 136 -1.47 -24.43 -11.04
C GLY A 136 -2.13 -23.17 -11.58
N THR A 137 -3.35 -22.81 -11.12
CA THR A 137 -4.03 -21.57 -11.53
C THR A 137 -3.44 -20.30 -10.90
N ALA A 138 -2.65 -20.47 -9.85
CA ALA A 138 -1.81 -19.42 -9.25
C ALA A 138 -0.42 -20.02 -8.95
N ARG A 139 0.65 -19.26 -9.20
CA ARG A 139 2.01 -19.70 -8.87
C ARG A 139 2.34 -19.51 -7.40
N ALA A 140 1.77 -18.47 -6.78
CA ALA A 140 1.93 -18.12 -5.39
C ALA A 140 0.64 -17.54 -4.80
N ILE A 141 0.55 -17.59 -3.48
CA ILE A 141 -0.55 -17.01 -2.72
C ILE A 141 -0.03 -16.00 -1.70
N GLY A 142 -0.88 -15.05 -1.31
CA GLY A 142 -0.54 -14.03 -0.33
C GLY A 142 -1.77 -13.44 0.36
N VAL A 143 -1.51 -12.46 1.22
CA VAL A 143 -2.55 -11.71 1.93
C VAL A 143 -2.25 -10.22 1.86
N CYS A 144 -3.32 -9.40 1.81
CA CYS A 144 -3.25 -7.95 1.90
C CYS A 144 -3.85 -7.48 3.23
N ASN A 145 -3.36 -6.33 3.72
CA ASN A 145 -3.99 -5.59 4.83
C ASN A 145 -4.14 -6.37 6.14
N ALA A 146 -3.43 -7.48 6.30
CA ALA A 146 -3.42 -8.24 7.53
C ALA A 146 -2.63 -7.49 8.62
N SER A 147 -3.16 -7.45 9.84
CA SER A 147 -2.40 -7.06 11.01
C SER A 147 -1.24 -8.05 11.26
N HIS A 148 -0.26 -7.66 12.07
CA HIS A 148 0.83 -8.56 12.48
C HIS A 148 0.32 -9.90 13.04
N VAL A 149 -0.76 -9.88 13.83
CA VAL A 149 -1.36 -11.09 14.42
C VAL A 149 -1.99 -11.97 13.35
N GLU A 150 -2.75 -11.38 12.43
CA GLU A 150 -3.39 -12.10 11.33
C GLU A 150 -2.35 -12.65 10.35
N LEU A 151 -1.31 -11.89 10.03
CA LEU A 151 -0.21 -12.36 9.18
C LEU A 151 0.52 -13.55 9.83
N SER A 152 0.78 -13.49 11.14
CA SER A 152 1.36 -14.61 11.89
C SER A 152 0.46 -15.84 11.90
N ARG A 153 -0.86 -15.65 11.87
CA ARG A 153 -1.82 -16.76 11.72
C ARG A 153 -1.84 -17.31 10.31
N ALA A 154 -1.82 -16.43 9.28
CA ALA A 154 -1.82 -16.83 7.88
C ALA A 154 -0.65 -17.73 7.52
N LEU A 155 0.53 -17.47 8.08
CA LEU A 155 1.73 -18.31 7.94
C LEU A 155 1.55 -19.75 8.46
N ARG A 156 0.61 -19.96 9.40
CA ARG A 156 0.29 -21.29 9.92
C ARG A 156 -0.81 -22.00 9.12
N VAL A 157 -1.64 -21.24 8.41
CA VAL A 157 -2.77 -21.76 7.62
C VAL A 157 -2.31 -22.28 6.27
N ALA A 158 -1.44 -21.51 5.57
CA ALA A 158 -0.97 -21.87 4.25
C ALA A 158 0.44 -21.30 3.97
N PRO A 159 1.18 -21.88 3.01
CA PRO A 159 2.52 -21.41 2.62
C PRO A 159 2.42 -20.12 1.80
N ILE A 160 2.03 -19.02 2.42
CA ILE A 160 1.97 -17.72 1.75
C ILE A 160 3.38 -17.26 1.36
N ALA A 161 3.50 -16.65 0.18
CA ALA A 161 4.76 -16.14 -0.36
C ALA A 161 4.87 -14.61 -0.30
N ALA A 162 3.75 -13.91 -0.06
CA ALA A 162 3.70 -12.46 -0.12
C ALA A 162 2.74 -11.86 0.90
N TYR A 163 3.10 -10.67 1.34
CA TYR A 163 2.22 -9.72 2.03
C TYR A 163 2.15 -8.41 1.24
N GLN A 164 0.95 -7.83 1.09
CA GLN A 164 0.77 -6.52 0.49
C GLN A 164 0.13 -5.57 1.50
N GLY A 165 0.80 -4.45 1.77
CA GLY A 165 0.33 -3.45 2.74
C GLY A 165 0.63 -2.02 2.31
N PRO A 166 -0.07 -1.03 2.92
CA PRO A 166 0.22 0.38 2.67
C PRO A 166 1.61 0.70 3.23
N TYR A 167 2.42 1.39 2.43
CA TYR A 167 3.70 1.89 2.91
C TYR A 167 4.16 3.09 2.07
N ASN A 168 4.38 4.20 2.73
CA ASN A 168 4.88 5.43 2.15
C ASN A 168 5.46 6.33 3.25
N LEU A 169 5.97 7.51 2.89
CA LEU A 169 6.56 8.44 3.84
C LEU A 169 5.62 8.84 5.01
N PHE A 170 4.30 8.86 4.79
CA PHE A 170 3.30 9.24 5.80
C PHE A 170 2.64 8.04 6.50
N ASP A 171 2.80 6.83 5.98
CA ASP A 171 2.20 5.60 6.50
C ASP A 171 3.32 4.56 6.67
N ARG A 172 3.85 4.47 7.90
CA ARG A 172 5.07 3.71 8.22
C ARG A 172 4.84 2.61 9.26
N ASP A 173 3.60 2.35 9.64
CA ASP A 173 3.24 1.40 10.70
C ASP A 173 3.79 -0.01 10.47
N VAL A 174 3.97 -0.40 9.22
CA VAL A 174 4.51 -1.71 8.84
C VAL A 174 5.97 -1.93 9.30
N GLU A 175 6.73 -0.84 9.54
CA GLU A 175 8.14 -0.90 9.92
C GLU A 175 8.36 -1.59 11.27
N GLU A 176 7.42 -1.46 12.20
CA GLU A 176 7.59 -1.94 13.56
C GLU A 176 7.49 -3.46 13.69
N ARG A 177 6.53 -4.08 12.99
CA ARG A 177 6.19 -5.48 13.19
C ARG A 177 6.02 -6.28 11.90
N VAL A 178 5.29 -5.73 10.92
CA VAL A 178 4.93 -6.48 9.71
C VAL A 178 6.13 -6.67 8.81
N LEU A 179 6.89 -5.62 8.55
CA LEU A 179 8.06 -5.69 7.69
C LEU A 179 9.18 -6.60 8.27
N PRO A 180 9.49 -6.54 9.59
CA PRO A 180 10.35 -7.54 10.22
C PRO A 180 9.83 -8.97 10.07
N LEU A 181 8.53 -9.21 10.33
CA LEU A 181 7.93 -10.53 10.19
C LEU A 181 8.05 -11.06 8.74
N CYS A 182 7.83 -10.19 7.75
CA CYS A 182 8.04 -10.57 6.34
C CYS A 182 9.47 -11.00 6.07
N ARG A 183 10.47 -10.26 6.57
CA ARG A 183 11.90 -10.63 6.42
C ARG A 183 12.23 -11.95 7.08
N ASP A 184 11.77 -12.14 8.32
CA ASP A 184 12.09 -13.33 9.13
C ASP A 184 11.52 -14.61 8.48
N HIS A 185 10.41 -14.50 7.77
CA HIS A 185 9.75 -15.61 7.07
C HIS A 185 10.00 -15.65 5.56
N GLY A 186 10.82 -14.75 5.01
CA GLY A 186 11.13 -14.72 3.59
C GLY A 186 9.93 -14.37 2.69
N LEU A 187 8.97 -13.59 3.21
CA LEU A 187 7.84 -13.10 2.44
C LEU A 187 8.24 -11.91 1.56
N ALA A 188 7.75 -11.89 0.33
CA ALA A 188 7.81 -10.69 -0.48
C ALA A 188 6.88 -9.62 0.12
N PHE A 189 7.40 -8.44 0.45
CA PHE A 189 6.60 -7.30 0.87
C PHE A 189 6.31 -6.40 -0.33
N LEU A 190 5.02 -6.26 -0.67
CA LEU A 190 4.52 -5.40 -1.74
C LEU A 190 3.98 -4.10 -1.13
N ALA A 191 4.68 -2.99 -1.34
CA ALA A 191 4.25 -1.68 -0.86
C ALA A 191 3.22 -1.07 -1.82
N TYR A 192 1.99 -0.87 -1.39
CA TYR A 192 0.98 -0.15 -2.15
C TYR A 192 0.75 1.26 -1.59
N ARG A 193 0.10 2.16 -2.36
CA ARG A 193 -0.01 3.60 -2.09
C ARG A 193 1.33 4.30 -1.82
N PRO A 194 2.38 4.01 -2.58
CA PRO A 194 3.70 4.55 -2.32
C PRO A 194 3.74 6.09 -2.39
N LEU A 195 2.81 6.68 -3.13
CA LEU A 195 2.66 8.13 -3.28
C LEU A 195 1.51 8.71 -2.43
N ALA A 196 1.10 8.02 -1.33
CA ALA A 196 0.05 8.47 -0.41
C ALA A 196 -1.23 8.94 -1.14
N SER A 197 -1.78 8.09 -2.02
CA SER A 197 -2.93 8.41 -2.88
C SER A 197 -2.73 9.65 -3.77
N GLY A 198 -1.49 9.90 -4.16
CA GLY A 198 -1.08 11.03 -5.01
C GLY A 198 -0.66 12.27 -4.23
N LEU A 199 -0.78 12.31 -2.91
CA LEU A 199 -0.35 13.45 -2.10
C LEU A 199 1.15 13.74 -2.29
N LEU A 200 1.99 12.72 -2.39
CA LEU A 200 3.41 12.80 -2.73
C LEU A 200 3.66 12.95 -4.24
N GLY A 201 2.61 13.09 -5.04
CA GLY A 201 2.71 13.45 -6.46
C GLY A 201 2.95 14.93 -6.69
N GLY A 202 2.77 15.75 -5.67
CA GLY A 202 2.85 17.20 -5.76
C GLY A 202 1.63 17.82 -6.43
N GLY A 203 1.56 19.15 -6.44
CA GLY A 203 0.52 19.90 -7.17
C GLY A 203 -0.84 20.02 -6.47
N PHE A 204 -1.00 19.50 -5.25
CA PHE A 204 -2.21 19.71 -4.46
C PHE A 204 -2.16 21.05 -3.71
N SER A 205 -3.32 21.73 -3.65
CA SER A 205 -3.52 22.94 -2.86
C SER A 205 -4.66 22.70 -1.87
N GLU A 206 -4.74 23.53 -0.83
CA GLU A 206 -5.82 23.50 0.16
C GLU A 206 -7.21 23.76 -0.46
N LEU A 207 -7.23 24.39 -1.62
CA LEU A 207 -8.45 24.67 -2.39
C LEU A 207 -8.83 23.55 -3.36
N GLN A 208 -8.01 22.51 -3.46
CA GLN A 208 -8.28 21.38 -4.35
C GLN A 208 -9.60 20.70 -3.93
N ARG A 209 -10.54 20.61 -4.85
CA ARG A 209 -11.77 19.85 -4.67
C ARG A 209 -11.68 18.58 -5.52
N PHE A 210 -12.03 17.48 -4.91
CA PHE A 210 -12.23 16.21 -5.62
C PHE A 210 -13.71 16.05 -5.96
N SER A 211 -14.05 15.33 -7.01
CA SER A 211 -15.43 14.90 -7.27
C SER A 211 -15.91 13.96 -6.16
N ASP A 212 -17.21 13.90 -5.92
CA ASP A 212 -17.78 13.05 -4.86
C ASP A 212 -17.45 11.55 -5.05
N GLU A 213 -17.22 11.14 -6.29
CA GLU A 213 -16.84 9.77 -6.65
C GLU A 213 -15.34 9.46 -6.39
N ASP A 214 -14.53 10.49 -6.16
CA ASP A 214 -13.10 10.31 -5.93
C ASP A 214 -12.87 9.82 -4.49
N HIS A 215 -12.20 8.65 -4.34
CA HIS A 215 -11.94 8.07 -3.03
C HIS A 215 -11.16 9.00 -2.09
N ARG A 216 -10.39 9.96 -2.63
CA ARG A 216 -9.63 10.94 -1.84
C ARG A 216 -10.51 11.87 -1.02
N THR A 217 -11.79 12.04 -1.40
CA THR A 217 -12.77 12.76 -0.58
C THR A 217 -12.98 12.13 0.78
N LYS A 218 -12.75 10.82 0.92
CA LYS A 218 -12.88 10.06 2.17
C LYS A 218 -11.60 10.05 3.00
N LEU A 219 -10.49 10.55 2.46
CA LEU A 219 -9.19 10.52 3.10
C LEU A 219 -8.97 11.81 3.91
N TYR A 220 -8.90 11.68 5.22
CA TYR A 220 -8.78 12.81 6.15
C TYR A 220 -7.55 13.68 5.90
N TRP A 221 -6.46 13.10 5.41
CA TRP A 221 -5.21 13.82 5.15
C TRP A 221 -5.25 14.76 3.93
N PHE A 222 -6.32 14.77 3.16
CA PHE A 222 -6.55 15.77 2.11
C PHE A 222 -7.35 16.99 2.60
N ARG A 223 -7.60 17.16 3.90
CA ARG A 223 -8.44 18.22 4.48
C ARG A 223 -7.84 18.84 5.74
N GLY A 224 -8.18 20.12 5.95
CA GLY A 224 -7.95 20.83 7.21
C GLY A 224 -6.53 20.77 7.73
N ALA A 225 -6.38 20.68 9.03
CA ALA A 225 -5.08 20.70 9.73
C ALA A 225 -4.14 19.57 9.27
N GLU A 226 -4.66 18.40 8.93
CA GLU A 226 -3.86 17.28 8.47
C GLU A 226 -3.25 17.54 7.08
N PHE A 227 -4.02 18.14 6.18
CA PHE A 227 -3.49 18.57 4.88
C PHE A 227 -2.43 19.66 5.06
N ALA A 228 -2.70 20.68 5.88
CA ALA A 228 -1.75 21.76 6.15
C ALA A 228 -0.42 21.24 6.72
N ARG A 229 -0.48 20.31 7.69
CA ARG A 229 0.70 19.68 8.29
C ARG A 229 1.53 18.92 7.25
N ARG A 230 0.87 18.10 6.42
CA ARG A 230 1.54 17.33 5.37
C ARG A 230 2.11 18.23 4.28
N SER A 231 1.44 19.33 3.97
CA SER A 231 1.92 20.31 2.97
C SER A 231 3.26 20.94 3.36
N VAL A 232 3.49 21.19 4.66
CA VAL A 232 4.80 21.68 5.14
C VAL A 232 5.91 20.65 4.89
N VAL A 233 5.64 19.37 5.13
CA VAL A 233 6.60 18.29 4.85
C VAL A 233 6.83 18.16 3.35
N ILE A 234 5.75 18.17 2.56
CA ILE A 234 5.81 18.07 1.11
C ILE A 234 6.69 19.17 0.52
N ALA A 235 6.58 20.40 1.02
CA ALA A 235 7.44 21.50 0.58
C ALA A 235 8.92 21.18 0.84
N LYS A 236 9.28 20.74 2.04
CA LYS A 236 10.66 20.34 2.38
C LYS A 236 11.18 19.18 1.52
N LEU A 237 10.33 18.15 1.33
CA LEU A 237 10.69 17.00 0.49
C LEU A 237 10.85 17.42 -0.98
N THR A 238 10.07 18.39 -1.45
CA THR A 238 10.18 18.93 -2.81
C THR A 238 11.51 19.68 -3.00
N GLU A 239 11.94 20.44 -1.99
CA GLU A 239 13.26 21.11 -2.00
C GLU A 239 14.41 20.10 -2.03
N LEU A 240 14.33 19.04 -1.20
CA LEU A 240 15.29 17.92 -1.22
C LEU A 240 15.33 17.24 -2.59
N ALA A 241 14.16 16.92 -3.16
CA ALA A 241 14.05 16.31 -4.48
C ALA A 241 14.70 17.18 -5.56
N ALA A 242 14.41 18.49 -5.56
CA ALA A 242 15.00 19.45 -6.49
C ALA A 242 16.53 19.50 -6.40
N GLY A 243 17.08 19.47 -5.18
CA GLY A 243 18.53 19.40 -4.94
C GLY A 243 19.17 18.15 -5.55
N LEU A 244 18.45 17.05 -5.64
CA LEU A 244 18.85 15.79 -6.25
C LEU A 244 18.48 15.69 -7.73
N ARG A 245 17.86 16.72 -8.31
CA ARG A 245 17.31 16.74 -9.68
C ARG A 245 16.24 15.65 -9.91
N LEU A 246 15.46 15.38 -8.88
CA LEU A 246 14.34 14.44 -8.90
C LEU A 246 13.01 15.18 -8.81
N SER A 247 11.94 14.53 -9.29
CA SER A 247 10.60 14.88 -8.88
C SER A 247 10.31 14.38 -7.45
N LEU A 248 9.33 14.96 -6.77
CA LEU A 248 8.89 14.47 -5.47
C LEU A 248 8.41 13.01 -5.52
N PRO A 249 7.60 12.58 -6.53
CA PRO A 249 7.26 11.17 -6.70
C PRO A 249 8.49 10.27 -6.79
N ALA A 250 9.48 10.64 -7.60
CA ALA A 250 10.69 9.86 -7.76
C ALA A 250 11.49 9.73 -6.45
N LEU A 251 11.59 10.82 -5.67
CA LEU A 251 12.22 10.78 -4.34
C LEU A 251 11.48 9.82 -3.39
N ALA A 252 10.15 9.91 -3.33
CA ALA A 252 9.33 9.06 -2.46
C ALA A 252 9.43 7.58 -2.84
N LEU A 253 9.44 7.26 -4.14
CA LEU A 253 9.62 5.89 -4.63
C LEU A 253 11.03 5.38 -4.35
N ARG A 254 12.06 6.21 -4.58
CA ARG A 254 13.46 5.86 -4.29
C ARG A 254 13.69 5.59 -2.81
N TRP A 255 13.05 6.37 -1.93
CA TRP A 255 13.07 6.13 -0.50
C TRP A 255 12.48 4.76 -0.14
N LEU A 256 11.32 4.39 -0.69
CA LEU A 256 10.74 3.07 -0.48
C LEU A 256 11.62 1.93 -1.00
N LEU A 257 12.21 2.10 -2.19
CA LEU A 257 13.12 1.13 -2.79
C LEU A 257 14.40 0.92 -1.95
N SER A 258 14.79 1.91 -1.13
CA SER A 258 15.93 1.79 -0.21
C SER A 258 15.59 1.07 1.11
N ARG A 259 14.30 0.83 1.40
CA ARG A 259 13.90 0.27 2.71
C ARG A 259 14.12 -1.22 2.78
N ALA A 260 14.87 -1.65 3.80
CA ALA A 260 15.16 -3.08 4.02
C ALA A 260 13.88 -3.89 4.24
N GLY A 261 13.68 -4.95 3.46
CA GLY A 261 12.50 -5.82 3.51
C GLY A 261 11.42 -5.47 2.48
N VAL A 262 11.47 -4.31 1.84
CA VAL A 262 10.62 -4.02 0.70
C VAL A 262 11.09 -4.82 -0.51
N THR A 263 10.17 -5.54 -1.15
CA THR A 263 10.47 -6.35 -2.34
C THR A 263 9.94 -5.70 -3.60
N ILE A 264 8.72 -5.16 -3.56
CA ILE A 264 8.07 -4.55 -4.72
C ILE A 264 7.39 -3.25 -4.27
N VAL A 265 7.61 -2.17 -5.01
CA VAL A 265 6.92 -0.89 -4.83
C VAL A 265 5.89 -0.73 -5.95
N LEU A 266 4.61 -0.73 -5.62
CA LEU A 266 3.50 -0.68 -6.58
C LEU A 266 3.12 0.77 -6.87
N ALA A 267 3.78 1.40 -7.83
CA ALA A 267 3.50 2.77 -8.22
C ALA A 267 2.33 2.85 -9.20
N GLY A 268 1.33 3.68 -8.87
CA GLY A 268 0.20 3.94 -9.76
C GLY A 268 0.61 4.84 -10.92
N ALA A 269 0.11 4.53 -12.13
CA ALA A 269 0.23 5.41 -13.29
C ALA A 269 -1.02 5.25 -14.18
N ARG A 270 -1.54 6.38 -14.69
CA ARG A 270 -2.69 6.40 -15.60
C ARG A 270 -2.31 6.90 -16.99
N ARG A 271 -1.09 7.42 -17.15
CA ARG A 271 -0.51 7.97 -18.40
C ARG A 271 0.95 7.60 -18.50
N ALA A 272 1.46 7.53 -19.71
CA ALA A 272 2.87 7.25 -19.99
C ALA A 272 3.83 8.22 -19.28
N ALA A 273 3.47 9.49 -19.16
CA ALA A 273 4.27 10.49 -18.44
C ALA A 273 4.48 10.11 -16.95
N HIS A 274 3.45 9.58 -16.28
CA HIS A 274 3.57 9.10 -14.89
C HIS A 274 4.52 7.89 -14.81
N VAL A 275 4.46 6.99 -15.78
CA VAL A 275 5.38 5.85 -15.86
C VAL A 275 6.82 6.33 -16.01
N ALA A 276 7.05 7.29 -16.91
CA ALA A 276 8.37 7.86 -17.16
C ALA A 276 8.94 8.51 -15.91
N ASP A 277 8.15 9.31 -15.19
CA ASP A 277 8.56 9.98 -13.96
C ASP A 277 8.86 8.97 -12.85
N ASN A 278 7.96 8.01 -12.60
CA ASN A 278 8.16 6.97 -11.59
C ASN A 278 9.47 6.18 -11.80
N LEU A 279 9.84 5.91 -13.06
CA LEU A 279 11.04 5.15 -13.38
C LEU A 279 12.34 5.89 -13.07
N THR A 280 12.34 7.21 -12.97
CA THR A 280 13.52 7.98 -12.57
C THR A 280 13.96 7.68 -11.13
N ALA A 281 13.07 7.07 -10.34
CA ALA A 281 13.43 6.53 -9.01
C ALA A 281 14.51 5.44 -9.07
N LEU A 282 14.66 4.76 -10.21
CA LEU A 282 15.61 3.65 -10.39
C LEU A 282 17.01 4.11 -10.88
N ASP A 283 17.17 5.38 -11.28
CA ASP A 283 18.41 5.87 -11.89
C ASP A 283 19.63 5.83 -10.96
N ALA A 284 19.40 5.93 -9.65
CA ALA A 284 20.44 5.79 -8.64
C ALA A 284 19.85 5.37 -7.29
N PRO A 285 20.60 4.67 -6.42
CA PRO A 285 20.17 4.39 -5.05
C PRO A 285 20.08 5.71 -4.23
N LEU A 286 19.32 5.67 -3.15
CA LEU A 286 19.32 6.72 -2.15
C LEU A 286 20.53 6.52 -1.22
N ASP A 287 21.32 7.57 -1.00
CA ASP A 287 22.38 7.52 -0.02
C ASP A 287 21.84 7.69 1.42
N ASP A 288 22.63 7.23 2.40
CA ASP A 288 22.22 7.23 3.80
C ASP A 288 22.00 8.64 4.37
N ALA A 289 22.75 9.64 3.89
CA ALA A 289 22.61 11.02 4.34
C ALA A 289 21.26 11.60 3.87
N THR A 290 20.93 11.42 2.60
CA THR A 290 19.62 11.82 2.05
C THR A 290 18.46 11.09 2.73
N ALA A 291 18.61 9.79 3.01
CA ALA A 291 17.60 9.03 3.76
C ALA A 291 17.39 9.60 5.17
N ALA A 292 18.47 9.99 5.85
CA ALA A 292 18.41 10.62 7.17
C ALA A 292 17.76 12.01 7.13
N ASP A 293 18.02 12.81 6.10
CA ASP A 293 17.38 14.11 5.89
C ASP A 293 15.88 14.00 5.66
N ILE A 294 15.44 13.02 4.86
CA ILE A 294 14.03 12.69 4.68
C ILE A 294 13.40 12.32 6.03
N ASP A 295 14.02 11.41 6.78
CA ASP A 295 13.51 11.00 8.09
C ASP A 295 13.48 12.16 9.09
N ALA A 296 14.44 13.08 9.05
CA ALA A 296 14.45 14.30 9.86
C ALA A 296 13.32 15.26 9.48
N ALA A 297 13.07 15.47 8.18
CA ALA A 297 11.96 16.27 7.71
C ALA A 297 10.60 15.69 8.17
N MET A 298 10.44 14.38 8.12
CA MET A 298 9.25 13.70 8.62
C MET A 298 9.06 13.88 10.12
N ARG A 299 10.12 13.64 10.92
CA ARG A 299 10.06 13.82 12.39
C ARG A 299 9.70 15.24 12.80
N SER A 300 10.31 16.24 12.19
CA SER A 300 10.10 17.66 12.55
C SER A 300 8.65 18.12 12.36
N ALA A 301 7.93 17.55 11.42
CA ALA A 301 6.56 17.97 11.08
C ALA A 301 5.49 17.23 11.87
N PHE A 302 5.75 15.99 12.27
CA PHE A 302 4.78 15.19 13.02
C PHE A 302 5.06 15.18 14.52
N GLN A 303 6.09 15.91 15.01
CA GLN A 303 6.50 15.94 16.41
C GLN A 303 6.43 14.54 17.04
N LEU A 304 6.94 13.53 16.34
CA LEU A 304 7.07 12.20 16.91
C LEU A 304 7.96 12.35 18.14
N PRO A 305 7.46 12.06 19.35
CA PRO A 305 8.28 12.15 20.54
C PRO A 305 9.56 11.33 20.32
N ALA A 306 10.70 11.86 20.75
CA ALA A 306 11.91 11.06 20.79
C ALA A 306 11.59 9.77 21.54
N ALA A 307 12.05 8.63 21.05
CA ALA A 307 11.70 7.28 21.51
C ALA A 307 12.24 6.96 22.93
N THR A 308 11.86 7.75 23.94
CA THR A 308 12.44 7.67 25.30
C THR A 308 11.42 7.70 26.44
N SER A 309 10.11 7.61 26.18
CA SER A 309 9.14 7.54 27.30
C SER A 309 8.40 6.21 27.32
N ALA A 310 8.03 5.75 28.53
CA ALA A 310 7.19 4.57 28.74
C ALA A 310 5.87 4.68 27.95
N ALA A 311 5.32 5.89 27.83
CA ALA A 311 4.14 6.21 27.01
C ALA A 311 4.34 5.89 25.53
N ALA A 312 5.52 6.16 24.95
CA ALA A 312 5.81 5.82 23.56
C ALA A 312 5.92 4.30 23.35
N THR A 313 6.36 3.56 24.39
CA THR A 313 6.44 2.10 24.34
C THR A 313 5.03 1.47 24.41
N GLU A 314 4.14 2.04 25.20
CA GLU A 314 2.75 1.58 25.35
C GLU A 314 1.91 1.95 24.11
N ALA A 315 2.06 3.15 23.55
CA ALA A 315 1.44 3.55 22.29
C ALA A 315 1.87 2.67 21.11
N ARG A 316 3.07 2.10 21.14
CA ARG A 316 3.55 1.14 20.13
C ARG A 316 2.78 -0.18 20.11
N SER A 317 2.08 -0.52 21.20
CA SER A 317 1.23 -1.72 21.28
C SER A 317 -0.16 -1.53 20.69
N TRP A 318 -0.56 -0.28 20.40
CA TRP A 318 -1.90 0.04 19.93
C TRP A 318 -2.12 -0.35 18.47
N GLY A 319 -3.31 -0.90 18.20
CA GLY A 319 -3.77 -1.17 16.85
C GLY A 319 -4.13 0.12 16.07
N PRO A 320 -4.48 -0.01 14.77
CA PRO A 320 -4.89 1.13 13.96
C PRO A 320 -6.06 1.94 14.53
N ARG A 321 -7.02 1.27 15.20
CA ARG A 321 -8.20 1.90 15.84
C ARG A 321 -7.80 2.78 17.00
N GLU A 322 -6.99 2.25 17.90
CA GLU A 322 -6.54 2.94 19.10
C GLU A 322 -5.71 4.19 18.72
N ARG A 323 -4.81 4.05 17.76
CA ARG A 323 -4.03 5.18 17.23
C ARG A 323 -4.93 6.24 16.62
N PHE A 324 -5.93 5.84 15.83
CA PHE A 324 -6.90 6.76 15.25
C PHE A 324 -7.67 7.53 16.32
N ILE A 325 -8.11 6.86 17.40
CA ILE A 325 -8.81 7.52 18.51
C ILE A 325 -7.88 8.57 19.14
N VAL A 326 -6.63 8.23 19.45
CA VAL A 326 -5.67 9.15 20.06
C VAL A 326 -5.40 10.38 19.17
N GLU A 327 -5.24 10.15 17.85
CA GLU A 327 -5.03 11.24 16.89
C GLU A 327 -6.19 12.24 16.83
N HIS A 328 -7.40 11.82 17.24
CA HIS A 328 -8.61 12.64 17.21
C HIS A 328 -9.10 13.09 18.58
N LEU A 329 -8.40 12.70 19.66
CA LEU A 329 -8.66 13.18 21.03
C LEU A 329 -8.02 14.56 21.23
N ASP A 330 -8.55 15.57 20.56
CA ASP A 330 -8.12 16.97 20.66
C ASP A 330 -8.90 17.78 21.72
N GLY A 331 -9.75 17.09 22.50
CA GLY A 331 -10.65 17.70 23.49
C GLY A 331 -11.87 18.41 22.89
N ARG A 332 -12.03 18.39 21.55
CA ARG A 332 -13.14 19.03 20.83
C ARG A 332 -14.06 18.04 20.14
N ALA A 333 -13.50 16.91 19.71
CA ALA A 333 -14.30 15.87 19.06
C ALA A 333 -15.00 14.99 20.08
N THR A 334 -16.29 14.70 19.85
CA THR A 334 -17.05 13.75 20.68
C THR A 334 -16.71 12.31 20.30
N PRO A 335 -16.93 11.31 21.21
CA PRO A 335 -16.76 9.90 20.88
C PRO A 335 -17.57 9.48 19.64
N GLU A 336 -18.75 10.04 19.44
CA GLU A 336 -19.60 9.79 18.28
C GLU A 336 -18.99 10.32 16.98
N ALA A 337 -18.41 11.51 17.02
CA ALA A 337 -17.74 12.12 15.87
C ALA A 337 -16.48 11.31 15.49
N ILE A 338 -15.70 10.84 16.47
CA ILE A 338 -14.52 10.01 16.24
C ILE A 338 -14.93 8.66 15.65
N ALA A 339 -15.98 8.01 16.18
CA ALA A 339 -16.49 6.75 15.69
C ALA A 339 -17.03 6.86 14.25
N ALA A 340 -17.75 7.95 13.94
CA ALA A 340 -18.24 8.23 12.59
C ALA A 340 -17.07 8.44 11.62
N ALA A 341 -16.07 9.25 11.99
CA ALA A 341 -14.89 9.50 11.16
C ALA A 341 -14.08 8.21 10.88
N TRP A 342 -14.02 7.26 11.81
CA TRP A 342 -13.43 5.95 11.60
C TRP A 342 -14.21 5.12 10.58
N THR A 343 -15.54 5.08 10.72
CA THR A 343 -16.43 4.33 9.82
C THR A 343 -16.38 4.89 8.40
N ASP A 344 -16.27 6.22 8.26
CA ASP A 344 -16.13 6.89 6.97
C ASP A 344 -14.82 6.55 6.23
N ARG A 345 -13.84 5.95 6.90
CA ARG A 345 -12.63 5.43 6.25
C ARG A 345 -12.85 4.12 5.50
N GLY A 346 -14.05 3.55 5.57
CA GLY A 346 -14.35 2.22 5.01
C GLY A 346 -13.83 1.08 5.87
N GLU A 347 -13.44 1.37 7.11
CA GLU A 347 -13.02 0.39 8.12
C GLU A 347 -14.23 -0.26 8.80
N GLN A 348 -14.00 -1.35 9.53
CA GLN A 348 -15.09 -1.96 10.30
C GLN A 348 -15.69 -0.95 11.28
N PRO A 349 -17.05 -0.89 11.42
CA PRO A 349 -17.70 0.09 12.29
C PRO A 349 -17.12 0.10 13.71
N MET A 350 -16.90 1.29 14.21
CA MET A 350 -16.53 1.54 15.59
C MET A 350 -17.71 2.21 16.30
N VAL A 351 -18.09 1.73 17.49
CA VAL A 351 -19.17 2.37 18.25
C VAL A 351 -18.60 3.39 19.23
N ALA A 352 -19.31 4.51 19.43
CA ALA A 352 -18.90 5.59 20.31
C ALA A 352 -18.53 5.12 21.75
N ALA A 353 -19.20 4.09 22.24
CA ALA A 353 -18.88 3.49 23.53
C ALA A 353 -17.45 2.92 23.59
N GLN A 354 -16.94 2.34 22.51
CA GLN A 354 -15.55 1.85 22.45
C GLN A 354 -14.53 2.98 22.46
N VAL A 355 -14.84 4.06 21.73
CA VAL A 355 -14.01 5.30 21.74
C VAL A 355 -13.94 5.86 23.16
N LYS A 356 -15.10 5.97 23.83
CA LYS A 356 -15.17 6.48 25.21
C LYS A 356 -14.37 5.63 26.19
N VAL A 357 -14.54 4.31 26.16
CA VAL A 357 -13.81 3.39 27.07
C VAL A 357 -12.30 3.54 26.87
N PHE A 358 -11.82 3.61 25.64
CA PHE A 358 -10.40 3.77 25.36
C PHE A 358 -9.88 5.13 25.78
N ALA A 359 -10.64 6.21 25.54
CA ALA A 359 -10.29 7.56 26.00
C ALA A 359 -10.21 7.64 27.52
N ASP A 360 -11.17 7.05 28.24
CA ASP A 360 -11.19 7.00 29.71
C ASP A 360 -9.96 6.22 30.25
N GLN A 361 -9.56 5.14 29.59
CA GLN A 361 -8.34 4.37 29.94
C GLN A 361 -7.07 5.20 29.74
N LEU A 362 -6.97 5.96 28.65
CA LEU A 362 -5.82 6.84 28.39
C LEU A 362 -5.69 7.95 29.45
N LEU A 363 -6.82 8.56 29.82
CA LEU A 363 -6.85 9.58 30.89
C LEU A 363 -6.45 8.97 32.24
N ALA A 364 -6.95 7.79 32.56
CA ALA A 364 -6.61 7.08 33.80
C ALA A 364 -5.14 6.64 33.87
N SER A 365 -4.52 6.36 32.72
CA SER A 365 -3.09 6.00 32.64
C SER A 365 -2.15 7.20 32.61
N GLY A 366 -2.67 8.43 32.50
CA GLY A 366 -1.87 9.66 32.35
C GLY A 366 -1.22 9.82 30.96
N LEU A 367 -1.68 9.05 29.97
CA LEU A 367 -1.18 9.09 28.59
C LEU A 367 -1.89 10.13 27.72
N ALA A 368 -3.00 10.70 28.19
CA ALA A 368 -3.70 11.82 27.58
C ALA A 368 -3.99 12.90 28.62
N GLN A 369 -4.00 14.18 28.20
CA GLN A 369 -4.39 15.34 29.02
C GLN A 369 -5.53 16.09 28.34
#